data_3a8b97f3be5efe94b2988567abb11769
#
_entry.id   3a8b97f3be5efe94b2988567abb11769
#
_cell.length_a   1.000
_cell.length_b   1.000
_cell.length_c   1.000
_cell.angle_alpha   90.00
_cell.angle_beta   90.00
_cell.angle_gamma   90.00
#
_symmetry.space_group_name_H-M   'P 1'
#
loop_
_entity.id
_entity.type
_entity.pdbx_description
1 polymer ?
#
loop_
_entity_poly.entity_id
_entity_poly.type
_entity_poly.pdbx_seq_one_letter_code
_entity_poly.pdbx_strand_id
1 'polypeptide(L)'
;MKKIFLITTLFTIGISAFAQVNLSKSPNSRKEILNEQYASGLFKNAEGTIIDVENENVQGYLNILDWLNGRVAGLQIFVTRSGIRVPVIRGSAATIFVDEMQMDPSYLNFISVNDIGMIKVIKGPFAGAIGNGGGGTIAIYTIRADDDEEVEDSK
;
A
#
# COMPACT_ATOMS: atom_id res chain seq x y z
N MET A 1 52.75 -27.22 -20.96
CA MET A 1 52.09 -27.22 -19.63
C MET A 1 51.59 -25.86 -19.20
N LYS A 2 52.27 -24.73 -19.43
CA LYS A 2 51.79 -23.39 -19.04
C LYS A 2 50.51 -22.91 -19.75
N LYS A 3 50.24 -23.32 -21.00
CA LYS A 3 49.08 -22.91 -21.78
C LYS A 3 47.80 -23.63 -21.37
N ILE A 4 47.87 -24.81 -20.82
CA ILE A 4 46.71 -25.60 -20.34
C ILE A 4 46.20 -25.03 -19.00
N PHE A 5 47.11 -24.54 -18.16
CA PHE A 5 46.77 -23.91 -16.88
C PHE A 5 45.99 -22.59 -17.05
N LEU A 6 46.27 -21.85 -18.12
CA LEU A 6 45.64 -20.57 -18.40
C LEU A 6 44.21 -20.75 -18.91
N ILE A 7 43.91 -21.84 -19.63
CA ILE A 7 42.58 -22.16 -20.13
C ILE A 7 41.69 -22.68 -19.01
N THR A 8 42.19 -23.45 -18.07
CA THR A 8 41.44 -23.96 -16.93
C THR A 8 41.08 -22.85 -15.94
N THR A 9 41.93 -21.86 -15.72
CA THR A 9 41.61 -20.70 -14.86
C THR A 9 40.57 -19.76 -15.50
N LEU A 10 40.57 -19.63 -16.83
CA LEU A 10 39.57 -18.81 -17.53
C LEU A 10 38.18 -19.45 -17.48
N PHE A 11 38.08 -20.77 -17.47
CA PHE A 11 36.81 -21.50 -17.44
C PHE A 11 36.13 -21.46 -16.05
N THR A 12 36.90 -21.38 -14.96
CA THR A 12 36.41 -21.33 -13.59
C THR A 12 35.83 -19.95 -13.20
N ILE A 13 36.26 -18.86 -13.86
CA ILE A 13 35.77 -17.52 -13.62
C ILE A 13 34.38 -17.30 -14.26
N GLY A 14 34.06 -18.03 -15.35
CA GLY A 14 32.80 -17.91 -16.08
C GLY A 14 31.59 -18.52 -15.35
N ILE A 15 31.77 -19.39 -14.36
CA ILE A 15 30.66 -20.09 -13.69
C ILE A 15 30.11 -19.31 -12.49
N SER A 16 30.87 -18.37 -11.95
CA SER A 16 30.41 -17.56 -10.80
C SER A 16 29.47 -16.40 -11.14
N ALA A 17 29.23 -16.09 -12.44
CA ALA A 17 28.38 -14.99 -12.86
C ALA A 17 26.89 -15.35 -12.97
N PHE A 18 26.52 -16.62 -12.86
CA PHE A 18 25.11 -17.06 -12.98
C PHE A 18 24.39 -17.32 -11.65
N ALA A 19 25.01 -17.05 -10.52
CA ALA A 19 24.42 -17.28 -9.20
C ALA A 19 23.65 -16.07 -8.64
N GLN A 20 23.34 -15.05 -9.44
CA GLN A 20 22.41 -13.98 -9.06
C GLN A 20 21.06 -14.18 -9.73
N VAL A 21 20.50 -15.36 -9.58
CA VAL A 21 19.12 -15.63 -9.99
C VAL A 21 18.27 -15.73 -8.75
N ASN A 22 17.36 -14.76 -8.65
CA ASN A 22 16.15 -14.84 -7.85
C ASN A 22 16.37 -15.17 -6.36
N LEU A 23 16.75 -14.16 -5.61
CA LEU A 23 16.31 -14.12 -4.24
C LEU A 23 14.78 -14.06 -4.34
N SER A 24 14.18 -15.21 -4.20
CA SER A 24 12.76 -15.44 -4.29
C SER A 24 12.06 -14.38 -3.45
N LYS A 25 11.28 -13.52 -4.10
CA LYS A 25 10.22 -12.77 -3.47
C LYS A 25 9.55 -13.77 -2.52
N SER A 26 9.68 -13.53 -1.23
CA SER A 26 9.04 -14.37 -0.21
C SER A 26 7.59 -14.53 -0.62
N PRO A 27 7.03 -15.76 -0.66
CA PRO A 27 5.67 -15.93 -1.09
C PRO A 27 4.79 -15.03 -0.24
N ASN A 28 4.17 -14.05 -0.88
CA ASN A 28 3.13 -13.18 -0.42
C ASN A 28 3.29 -12.66 1.02
N SER A 29 3.99 -11.54 1.16
CA SER A 29 3.85 -10.78 2.40
C SER A 29 2.36 -10.46 2.61
N ARG A 30 1.87 -10.40 3.84
CA ARG A 30 0.47 -10.03 4.16
C ARG A 30 -0.01 -8.82 3.35
N LYS A 31 0.86 -7.83 3.13
CA LYS A 31 0.56 -6.63 2.32
C LYS A 31 0.30 -6.93 0.84
N GLU A 32 0.97 -7.92 0.27
CA GLU A 32 0.72 -8.36 -1.10
C GLU A 32 -0.61 -9.07 -1.21
N ILE A 33 -0.94 -9.93 -0.24
CA ILE A 33 -2.24 -10.60 -0.17
C ILE A 33 -3.36 -9.56 -0.09
N LEU A 34 -3.28 -8.59 0.80
CA LEU A 34 -4.26 -7.52 0.92
C LEU A 34 -4.39 -6.71 -0.39
N ASN A 35 -3.26 -6.39 -1.04
CA ASN A 35 -3.29 -5.68 -2.32
C ASN A 35 -3.97 -6.49 -3.42
N GLU A 36 -3.80 -7.81 -3.43
CA GLU A 36 -4.49 -8.71 -4.37
C GLU A 36 -5.99 -8.81 -4.08
N GLN A 37 -6.36 -8.88 -2.80
CA GLN A 37 -7.73 -9.06 -2.31
C GLN A 37 -8.57 -7.80 -2.52
N TYR A 38 -8.04 -6.63 -2.14
CA TYR A 38 -8.81 -5.38 -2.08
C TYR A 38 -8.65 -4.50 -3.33
N ALA A 39 -7.43 -4.37 -3.88
CA ALA A 39 -7.15 -3.40 -4.93
C ALA A 39 -7.32 -3.97 -6.33
N SER A 40 -7.82 -3.16 -7.26
CA SER A 40 -7.97 -3.51 -8.66
C SER A 40 -7.24 -2.54 -9.62
N GLY A 41 -7.07 -2.93 -10.86
CA GLY A 41 -6.60 -2.09 -11.97
C GLY A 41 -5.36 -1.24 -11.63
N LEU A 42 -5.50 0.07 -11.76
CA LEU A 42 -4.41 1.03 -11.51
C LEU A 42 -3.99 1.07 -10.03
N PHE A 43 -4.94 0.93 -9.11
CA PHE A 43 -4.65 0.93 -7.68
C PHE A 43 -3.80 -0.26 -7.27
N LYS A 44 -4.06 -1.43 -7.83
CA LYS A 44 -3.30 -2.67 -7.57
C LYS A 44 -1.85 -2.52 -8.01
N ASN A 45 -1.62 -1.99 -9.21
CA ASN A 45 -0.30 -1.88 -9.82
C ASN A 45 0.52 -0.68 -9.33
N ALA A 46 -0.13 0.33 -8.75
CA ALA A 46 0.56 1.50 -8.24
C ALA A 46 1.42 1.16 -7.01
N GLU A 47 2.65 1.62 -7.01
CA GLU A 47 3.50 1.55 -5.82
C GLU A 47 2.96 2.45 -4.71
N GLY A 48 2.87 1.91 -3.50
CA GLY A 48 2.35 2.63 -2.35
C GLY A 48 2.68 1.98 -1.02
N THR A 49 2.44 2.71 0.05
CA THR A 49 2.49 2.16 1.41
C THR A 49 1.17 1.49 1.71
N ILE A 50 1.19 0.18 1.93
CA ILE A 50 0.01 -0.60 2.32
C ILE A 50 0.01 -0.75 3.83
N ILE A 51 -1.14 -0.51 4.43
CA ILE A 51 -1.42 -0.62 5.86
C ILE A 51 -2.57 -1.59 6.04
N ASP A 52 -2.32 -2.61 6.84
CA ASP A 52 -3.28 -3.63 7.24
C ASP A 52 -4.03 -3.12 8.47
N VAL A 53 -5.21 -2.55 8.27
CA VAL A 53 -5.97 -1.89 9.33
C VAL A 53 -6.62 -2.92 10.26
N GLU A 54 -7.01 -4.08 9.75
CA GLU A 54 -7.61 -5.16 10.54
C GLU A 54 -6.68 -5.63 11.68
N ASN A 55 -5.38 -5.68 11.43
CA ASN A 55 -4.39 -6.12 12.41
C ASN A 55 -3.81 -4.97 13.25
N GLU A 56 -4.29 -3.76 13.05
CA GLU A 56 -3.83 -2.58 13.79
C GLU A 56 -4.86 -2.17 14.86
N ASN A 57 -4.37 -1.57 15.94
CA ASN A 57 -5.27 -1.01 16.95
C ASN A 57 -5.79 0.36 16.50
N VAL A 58 -7.00 0.38 16.01
CA VAL A 58 -7.72 1.57 15.55
C VAL A 58 -8.77 2.05 16.56
N GLN A 59 -8.94 1.34 17.68
CA GLN A 59 -9.92 1.67 18.71
C GLN A 59 -9.67 3.07 19.30
N GLY A 60 -10.75 3.81 19.50
CA GLY A 60 -10.68 5.18 20.05
C GLY A 60 -10.56 6.28 19.00
N TYR A 61 -10.39 5.93 17.72
CA TYR A 61 -10.42 6.92 16.65
C TYR A 61 -11.80 6.95 15.99
N LEU A 62 -12.34 8.16 15.80
CA LEU A 62 -13.61 8.38 15.12
C LEU A 62 -13.42 8.60 13.61
N ASN A 63 -12.20 8.96 13.20
CA ASN A 63 -11.88 9.19 11.80
C ASN A 63 -10.52 8.60 11.48
N ILE A 64 -10.45 7.86 10.39
CA ILE A 64 -9.24 7.14 10.00
C ILE A 64 -8.06 8.06 9.68
N LEU A 65 -8.32 9.29 9.23
CA LEU A 65 -7.25 10.26 8.98
C LEU A 65 -6.53 10.68 10.27
N ASP A 66 -7.25 10.78 11.40
CA ASP A 66 -6.62 11.08 12.69
C ASP A 66 -5.69 9.93 13.10
N TRP A 67 -6.10 8.70 12.87
CA TRP A 67 -5.28 7.53 13.13
C TRP A 67 -4.06 7.44 12.20
N LEU A 68 -4.20 7.81 10.91
CA LEU A 68 -3.11 7.82 9.93
C LEU A 68 -2.05 8.88 10.23
N ASN A 69 -2.38 9.93 10.99
CA ASN A 69 -1.46 11.02 11.27
C ASN A 69 -0.20 10.52 12.00
N GLY A 70 0.96 10.80 11.42
CA GLY A 70 2.25 10.34 11.95
C GLY A 70 2.63 8.89 11.62
N ARG A 71 1.73 8.06 11.06
CA ARG A 71 2.04 6.66 10.67
C ARG A 71 2.61 6.54 9.27
N VAL A 72 2.28 7.47 8.40
CA VAL A 72 2.76 7.46 7.00
C VAL A 72 3.73 8.60 6.79
N ALA A 73 4.98 8.27 6.44
CA ALA A 73 6.02 9.27 6.21
C ALA A 73 5.58 10.29 5.14
N GLY A 74 5.67 11.59 5.47
CA GLY A 74 5.31 12.68 4.56
C GLY A 74 3.82 12.95 4.40
N LEU A 75 2.95 12.23 5.13
CA LEU A 75 1.53 12.53 5.26
C LEU A 75 1.32 13.44 6.48
N GLN A 76 0.60 14.52 6.28
CA GLN A 76 0.15 15.44 7.32
C GLN A 76 -1.36 15.59 7.24
N ILE A 77 -2.04 15.69 8.36
CA ILE A 77 -3.49 15.91 8.41
C ILE A 77 -3.75 17.30 8.98
N PHE A 78 -4.36 18.15 8.18
CA PHE A 78 -4.80 19.47 8.60
C PHE A 78 -6.30 19.45 8.88
N VAL A 79 -6.70 20.09 9.96
CA VAL A 79 -8.12 20.26 10.30
C VAL A 79 -8.53 21.68 9.97
N THR A 80 -9.54 21.81 9.09
CA THR A 80 -10.11 23.13 8.75
C THR A 80 -10.91 23.70 9.90
N ARG A 81 -11.29 24.99 9.81
CA ARG A 81 -12.17 25.63 10.80
C ARG A 81 -13.54 24.96 10.90
N SER A 82 -13.99 24.31 9.84
CA SER A 82 -15.26 23.54 9.79
C SER A 82 -15.11 22.11 10.32
N GLY A 83 -13.92 21.73 10.82
CA GLY A 83 -13.68 20.36 11.33
C GLY A 83 -13.37 19.33 10.25
N ILE A 84 -13.27 19.72 8.98
CA ILE A 84 -12.91 18.80 7.90
C ILE A 84 -11.42 18.52 7.96
N ARG A 85 -11.06 17.24 7.90
CA ARG A 85 -9.69 16.77 7.86
C ARG A 85 -9.19 16.71 6.41
N VAL A 86 -8.12 17.40 6.12
CA VAL A 86 -7.51 17.46 4.79
C VAL A 86 -6.15 16.78 4.85
N PRO A 87 -5.99 15.63 4.21
CA PRO A 87 -4.68 14.98 4.11
C PRO A 87 -3.81 15.73 3.10
N VAL A 88 -2.57 15.97 3.48
CA VAL A 88 -1.57 16.65 2.66
C VAL A 88 -0.33 15.77 2.56
N ILE A 89 0.11 15.51 1.34
CA ILE A 89 1.34 14.79 1.03
C ILE A 89 2.23 15.70 0.18
N ARG A 90 3.50 15.87 0.58
CA ARG A 90 4.46 16.74 -0.14
C ARG A 90 3.96 18.18 -0.36
N GLY A 91 3.19 18.71 0.58
CA GLY A 91 2.68 20.10 0.51
C GLY A 91 1.44 20.30 -0.33
N SER A 92 0.86 19.26 -0.92
CA SER A 92 -0.37 19.32 -1.72
C SER A 92 -1.44 18.41 -1.11
N ALA A 93 -2.72 18.81 -1.24
CA ALA A 93 -3.82 17.98 -0.79
C ALA A 93 -3.82 16.63 -1.52
N ALA A 94 -3.96 15.55 -0.77
CA ALA A 94 -4.10 14.22 -1.31
C ALA A 94 -5.55 13.95 -1.72
N THR A 95 -5.73 13.19 -2.80
CA THR A 95 -7.04 12.72 -3.22
C THR A 95 -7.43 11.49 -2.41
N ILE A 96 -8.69 11.41 -1.97
CA ILE A 96 -9.23 10.27 -1.25
C ILE A 96 -10.08 9.42 -2.17
N PHE A 97 -9.87 8.11 -2.08
CA PHE A 97 -10.72 7.10 -2.70
C PHE A 97 -11.22 6.14 -1.61
N VAL A 98 -12.47 5.76 -1.71
CA VAL A 98 -13.08 4.71 -0.91
C VAL A 98 -13.61 3.66 -1.87
N ASP A 99 -13.13 2.43 -1.74
CA ASP A 99 -13.43 1.32 -2.65
C ASP A 99 -13.28 1.72 -4.13
N GLU A 100 -12.18 2.42 -4.42
CA GLU A 100 -11.77 2.95 -5.74
C GLU A 100 -12.69 4.05 -6.32
N MET A 101 -13.63 4.56 -5.54
CA MET A 101 -14.43 5.73 -5.88
C MET A 101 -13.86 6.98 -5.23
N GLN A 102 -13.67 8.04 -6.02
CA GLN A 102 -13.19 9.32 -5.48
C GLN A 102 -14.23 9.95 -4.56
N MET A 103 -13.82 10.27 -3.34
CA MET A 103 -14.67 10.86 -2.32
C MET A 103 -14.10 12.16 -1.77
N ASP A 104 -14.97 13.01 -1.26
CA ASP A 104 -14.55 14.17 -0.46
C ASP A 104 -14.03 13.70 0.91
N PRO A 105 -12.99 14.33 1.47
CA PRO A 105 -12.47 13.96 2.79
C PRO A 105 -13.50 13.95 3.91
N SER A 106 -14.56 14.76 3.81
CA SER A 106 -15.66 14.78 4.80
C SER A 106 -16.46 13.48 4.86
N TYR A 107 -16.45 12.70 3.76
CA TYR A 107 -17.11 11.40 3.71
C TYR A 107 -16.56 10.42 4.75
N LEU A 108 -15.29 10.54 5.09
CA LEU A 108 -14.64 9.69 6.10
C LEU A 108 -15.16 9.88 7.54
N ASN A 109 -15.97 10.91 7.78
CA ASN A 109 -16.66 11.04 9.07
C ASN A 109 -17.85 10.08 9.21
N PHE A 110 -18.30 9.48 8.11
CA PHE A 110 -19.44 8.57 8.07
C PHE A 110 -19.04 7.10 7.99
N ILE A 111 -17.76 6.81 7.74
CA ILE A 111 -17.24 5.44 7.71
C ILE A 111 -16.71 5.09 9.09
N SER A 112 -17.17 3.96 9.64
CA SER A 112 -16.59 3.41 10.86
C SER A 112 -15.15 3.00 10.60
N VAL A 113 -14.24 3.35 11.51
CA VAL A 113 -12.83 2.96 11.39
C VAL A 113 -12.66 1.43 11.45
N ASN A 114 -13.57 0.75 12.15
CA ASN A 114 -13.57 -0.71 12.26
C ASN A 114 -14.03 -1.44 10.98
N ASP A 115 -14.66 -0.70 10.06
CA ASP A 115 -15.12 -1.26 8.78
C ASP A 115 -14.04 -1.16 7.69
N ILE A 116 -12.84 -0.68 8.03
CA ILE A 116 -11.73 -0.51 7.10
C ILE A 116 -10.77 -1.69 7.22
N GLY A 117 -10.58 -2.43 6.14
CA GLY A 117 -9.64 -3.55 6.05
C GLY A 117 -8.24 -3.11 5.66
N MET A 118 -8.12 -2.30 4.61
CA MET A 118 -6.83 -1.90 4.06
C MET A 118 -6.79 -0.41 3.70
N ILE A 119 -5.61 0.20 3.86
CA ILE A 119 -5.34 1.53 3.32
C ILE A 119 -4.08 1.46 2.45
N LYS A 120 -4.14 2.08 1.27
CA LYS A 120 -3.00 2.21 0.38
C LYS A 120 -2.70 3.68 0.11
N VAL A 121 -1.50 4.14 0.49
CA VAL A 121 -1.05 5.51 0.27
C VAL A 121 -0.06 5.56 -0.88
N ILE A 122 -0.45 6.17 -1.98
CA ILE A 122 0.30 6.27 -3.24
C ILE A 122 0.88 7.68 -3.35
N LYS A 123 2.21 7.79 -3.47
CA LYS A 123 2.95 9.06 -3.45
C LYS A 123 3.72 9.37 -4.74
N GLY A 124 3.76 8.44 -5.65
CA GLY A 124 4.54 8.52 -6.88
C GLY A 124 3.82 9.22 -8.03
N PRO A 125 4.39 9.16 -9.24
CA PRO A 125 3.79 9.74 -10.45
C PRO A 125 2.39 9.16 -10.74
N PHE A 126 2.13 7.92 -10.37
CA PHE A 126 0.82 7.27 -10.50
C PHE A 126 -0.28 7.95 -9.69
N ALA A 127 0.06 8.64 -8.60
CA ALA A 127 -0.93 9.37 -7.83
C ALA A 127 -1.60 10.48 -8.65
N GLY A 128 -0.86 11.13 -9.56
CA GLY A 128 -1.40 12.13 -10.49
C GLY A 128 -2.28 11.53 -11.58
N ALA A 129 -2.04 10.28 -11.95
CA ALA A 129 -2.85 9.57 -12.95
C ALA A 129 -4.18 9.03 -12.36
N ILE A 130 -4.20 8.73 -11.07
CA ILE A 130 -5.37 8.21 -10.36
C ILE A 130 -6.19 9.36 -9.77
N GLY A 131 -5.52 10.38 -9.19
CA GLY A 131 -6.14 11.51 -8.52
C GLY A 131 -5.80 12.85 -9.16
N ASN A 132 -6.66 13.83 -9.04
CA ASN A 132 -6.52 15.16 -9.66
C ASN A 132 -5.44 16.05 -9.02
N GLY A 133 -4.58 15.54 -8.16
CA GLY A 133 -3.65 16.36 -7.38
C GLY A 133 -2.22 15.84 -7.32
N GLY A 134 -1.26 16.77 -7.30
CA GLY A 134 0.17 16.48 -7.08
C GLY A 134 0.50 15.95 -5.68
N GLY A 135 -0.47 15.90 -4.77
CA GLY A 135 -0.28 15.54 -3.36
C GLY A 135 -0.32 14.05 -3.06
N GLY A 136 -0.58 13.20 -4.04
CA GLY A 136 -0.72 11.76 -3.78
C GLY A 136 -2.17 11.32 -3.64
N THR A 137 -2.35 10.02 -3.43
CA THR A 137 -3.67 9.38 -3.30
C THR A 137 -3.70 8.51 -2.05
N ILE A 138 -4.80 8.57 -1.33
CA ILE A 138 -5.11 7.67 -0.21
C ILE A 138 -6.31 6.83 -0.63
N ALA A 139 -6.10 5.56 -0.90
CA ALA A 139 -7.14 4.59 -1.19
C ALA A 139 -7.48 3.82 0.09
N ILE A 140 -8.72 3.85 0.48
CA ILE A 140 -9.29 3.21 1.65
C ILE A 140 -10.21 2.11 1.14
N TYR A 141 -10.07 0.91 1.68
CA TYR A 141 -10.88 -0.24 1.32
C TYR A 141 -11.64 -0.73 2.55
N THR A 142 -12.94 -0.91 2.37
CA THR A 142 -13.81 -1.45 3.42
C THR A 142 -13.77 -2.96 3.42
N ILE A 143 -14.02 -3.57 4.59
CA ILE A 143 -14.10 -5.02 4.75
C ILE A 143 -15.28 -5.53 3.92
N ARG A 144 -15.06 -6.56 3.12
CA ARG A 144 -16.11 -7.19 2.31
C ARG A 144 -16.72 -8.34 3.08
N ALA A 145 -18.03 -8.50 2.99
CA ALA A 145 -18.77 -9.57 3.69
C ALA A 145 -18.33 -11.00 3.25
N ASP A 146 -17.72 -11.12 2.08
CA ASP A 146 -17.23 -12.41 1.56
C ASP A 146 -15.95 -12.90 2.27
N ASP A 147 -15.29 -12.03 3.04
CA ASP A 147 -14.04 -12.35 3.73
C ASP A 147 -14.29 -13.16 5.03
N ASP A 148 -15.53 -13.20 5.53
CA ASP A 148 -15.91 -13.91 6.76
C ASP A 148 -16.23 -15.40 6.54
N GLU A 149 -16.44 -15.87 5.29
CA GLU A 149 -16.86 -17.25 5.02
C GLU A 149 -15.71 -18.26 4.92
N GLU A 150 -14.46 -17.85 4.73
CA GLU A 150 -13.34 -18.79 4.57
C GLU A 150 -12.80 -19.40 5.88
N VAL A 151 -13.27 -18.96 7.06
CA VAL A 151 -12.73 -19.41 8.36
C VAL A 151 -13.50 -20.60 8.96
N GLU A 152 -14.71 -20.92 8.50
CA GLU A 152 -15.54 -21.97 9.12
C GLU A 152 -15.37 -23.38 8.54
N ASP A 153 -14.73 -23.58 7.39
CA ASP A 153 -14.70 -24.89 6.70
C ASP A 153 -13.40 -25.71 6.93
N SER A 154 -12.59 -25.36 7.92
CA SER A 154 -11.37 -26.11 8.29
C SER A 154 -11.43 -26.70 9.71
N LYS A 155 -12.50 -27.45 10.02
CA LYS A 155 -12.53 -28.32 11.21
C LYS A 155 -12.86 -29.75 10.82
#